data_362ce2f27f3fc7f634e7e704511755bb
#
_entry.id   362ce2f27f3fc7f634e7e704511755bb
#
_cell.length_a   1.000
_cell.length_b   1.000
_cell.length_c   1.000
_cell.angle_alpha   90.00
_cell.angle_beta   90.00
_cell.angle_gamma   90.00
#
_symmetry.space_group_name_H-M   'P 1'
#
loop_
_entity.id
_entity.type
_entity.pdbx_description
1 polymer ?
#
loop_
_entity_poly.entity_id
_entity_poly.type
_entity_poly.pdbx_seq_one_letter_code
_entity_poly.pdbx_strand_id
1 'polypeptide(L)'
;FRRVLFRSSMNPYESPYESDGSLRRNLTGNINNPLYEAQAGNFNKSNNFSLLNTTSLQVWIRKDLRLNGDFSFTKELNGSNVFVSPPSYSELTKRDLAQRGELTEGHSKLTRYSGKLMLSYNRNFFEKLYTTVTGGTTIESYNGDNTSYRSIGYYSPDLSHPAFAAQYPTDKPGGQDNIYHN
;
A
#
# COMPACT_ATOMS: atom_id res chain seq x y z
N PHE A 1 7.77 4.39 -18.20
CA PHE A 1 6.58 3.77 -18.82
C PHE A 1 5.36 4.71 -18.82
N ARG A 2 5.10 5.53 -17.79
CA ARG A 2 4.00 6.52 -17.80
C ARG A 2 4.14 7.61 -18.87
N ARG A 3 5.35 7.99 -19.28
CA ARG A 3 5.58 9.02 -20.31
C ARG A 3 5.12 8.61 -21.72
N VAL A 4 5.07 7.33 -22.03
CA VAL A 4 4.69 6.83 -23.37
C VAL A 4 3.17 6.83 -23.54
N LEU A 5 2.40 6.50 -22.49
CA LEU A 5 0.94 6.49 -22.53
C LEU A 5 0.33 7.90 -22.68
N PHE A 6 0.96 8.93 -22.13
CA PHE A 6 0.50 10.31 -22.29
C PHE A 6 0.74 10.87 -23.70
N ARG A 7 1.80 10.43 -24.39
CA ARG A 7 2.09 10.88 -25.76
C ARG A 7 1.09 10.39 -26.81
N SER A 8 0.41 9.28 -26.57
CA SER A 8 -0.53 8.71 -27.56
C SER A 8 -1.93 9.37 -27.52
N SER A 9 -2.28 10.07 -26.45
CA SER A 9 -3.57 10.77 -26.32
C SER A 9 -3.51 12.27 -26.59
N MET A 10 -2.30 12.83 -26.72
CA MET A 10 -2.11 14.27 -26.97
C MET A 10 -1.82 14.53 -28.44
N ASN A 11 -2.39 15.62 -28.97
CA ASN A 11 -2.01 16.11 -30.27
C ASN A 11 -0.56 16.65 -30.22
N PRO A 12 0.41 16.05 -30.94
CA PRO A 12 1.81 16.44 -30.87
C PRO A 12 2.10 17.83 -31.39
N TYR A 13 1.15 18.43 -32.12
CA TYR A 13 1.28 19.78 -32.70
C TYR A 13 0.62 20.85 -31.82
N GLU A 14 0.00 20.48 -30.72
CA GLU A 14 -0.63 21.44 -29.82
C GLU A 14 0.36 21.98 -28.79
N SER A 15 0.42 23.31 -28.66
CA SER A 15 1.24 23.94 -27.62
C SER A 15 0.61 23.76 -26.25
N PRO A 16 1.38 23.29 -25.26
CA PRO A 16 0.92 23.22 -23.88
C PRO A 16 0.90 24.58 -23.17
N TYR A 17 1.31 25.65 -23.87
CA TYR A 17 1.41 27.00 -23.33
C TYR A 17 0.39 27.93 -23.99
N GLU A 18 -0.08 28.91 -23.23
CA GLU A 18 -0.82 30.08 -23.71
C GLU A 18 0.13 31.06 -24.44
N SER A 19 -0.45 32.06 -25.08
CA SER A 19 0.33 33.09 -25.81
C SER A 19 1.21 33.94 -24.88
N ASP A 20 0.91 34.01 -23.60
CA ASP A 20 1.67 34.73 -22.59
C ASP A 20 2.78 33.87 -21.93
N GLY A 21 2.96 32.62 -22.38
CA GLY A 21 3.93 31.67 -21.87
C GLY A 21 3.48 30.91 -20.62
N SER A 22 2.30 31.15 -20.11
CA SER A 22 1.72 30.35 -19.01
C SER A 22 1.27 28.99 -19.49
N LEU A 23 1.22 27.99 -18.59
CA LEU A 23 0.73 26.66 -18.94
C LEU A 23 -0.80 26.68 -19.12
N ARG A 24 -1.24 26.15 -20.24
CA ARG A 24 -2.68 25.88 -20.46
C ARG A 24 -3.15 24.83 -19.48
N ARG A 25 -4.32 25.04 -18.90
CA ARG A 25 -4.94 24.04 -18.03
C ARG A 25 -5.42 22.84 -18.82
N ASN A 26 -6.09 23.10 -19.94
CA ASN A 26 -6.64 22.09 -20.82
C ASN A 26 -6.09 22.23 -22.22
N LEU A 27 -5.96 21.12 -22.90
CA LEU A 27 -5.69 21.00 -24.30
C LEU A 27 -6.99 20.80 -25.09
N THR A 28 -6.92 20.87 -26.41
CA THR A 28 -8.05 20.65 -27.30
C THR A 28 -8.68 19.27 -27.03
N GLY A 29 -10.01 19.20 -27.07
CA GLY A 29 -10.73 17.96 -26.72
C GLY A 29 -10.94 17.75 -25.21
N ASN A 30 -10.74 18.80 -24.41
CA ASN A 30 -10.90 18.77 -22.93
C ASN A 30 -9.93 17.78 -22.26
N ILE A 31 -8.73 17.65 -22.82
CA ILE A 31 -7.68 16.80 -22.28
C ILE A 31 -6.86 17.62 -21.27
N ASN A 32 -6.60 17.04 -20.09
CA ASN A 32 -5.75 17.66 -19.08
C ASN A 32 -4.34 17.88 -19.62
N ASN A 33 -3.79 19.06 -19.40
CA ASN A 33 -2.39 19.31 -19.69
C ASN A 33 -1.49 18.65 -18.64
N PRO A 34 -0.69 17.63 -19.01
CA PRO A 34 0.16 16.92 -18.05
C PRO A 34 1.24 17.79 -17.41
N LEU A 35 1.69 18.84 -18.11
CA LEU A 35 2.65 19.77 -17.54
C LEU A 35 2.02 20.65 -16.46
N TYR A 36 0.77 21.06 -16.67
CA TYR A 36 0.00 21.77 -15.65
C TYR A 36 -0.22 20.90 -14.41
N GLU A 37 -0.66 19.66 -14.60
CA GLU A 37 -0.85 18.72 -13.50
C GLU A 37 0.44 18.40 -12.73
N ALA A 38 1.58 18.35 -13.43
CA ALA A 38 2.88 18.15 -12.79
C ALA A 38 3.30 19.32 -11.88
N GLN A 39 2.80 20.53 -12.16
CA GLN A 39 3.04 21.72 -11.34
C GLN A 39 1.95 21.98 -10.29
N ALA A 40 0.82 21.29 -10.39
CA ALA A 40 -0.32 21.50 -9.48
C ALA A 40 -0.02 21.13 -8.02
N GLY A 41 1.08 20.43 -7.75
CA GLY A 41 1.45 20.02 -6.40
C GLY A 41 0.80 18.72 -5.93
N ASN A 42 0.27 17.93 -6.86
CA ASN A 42 -0.24 16.59 -6.57
C ASN A 42 0.89 15.65 -6.15
N PHE A 43 0.63 14.79 -5.17
CA PHE A 43 1.58 13.75 -4.82
C PHE A 43 0.88 12.43 -4.44
N ASN A 44 1.61 11.36 -4.61
CA ASN A 44 1.28 10.04 -4.11
C ASN A 44 2.55 9.45 -3.48
N LYS A 45 2.57 9.35 -2.17
CA LYS A 45 3.70 8.87 -1.38
C LYS A 45 3.28 7.62 -0.65
N SER A 46 4.15 6.61 -0.65
CA SER A 46 3.98 5.40 0.16
C SER A 46 5.27 5.07 0.89
N ASN A 47 5.14 4.67 2.13
CA ASN A 47 6.22 4.19 2.98
C ASN A 47 5.88 2.79 3.43
N ASN A 48 6.80 1.86 3.18
CA ASN A 48 6.63 0.47 3.54
C ASN A 48 7.79 0.05 4.43
N PHE A 49 7.47 -0.57 5.55
CA PHE A 49 8.43 -1.22 6.42
C PHE A 49 8.00 -2.67 6.58
N SER A 50 8.92 -3.60 6.33
CA SER A 50 8.68 -5.02 6.52
C SER A 50 9.84 -5.64 7.29
N LEU A 51 9.52 -6.32 8.38
CA LEU A 51 10.45 -7.11 9.18
C LEU A 51 9.99 -8.55 9.14
N LEU A 52 10.83 -9.42 8.57
CA LEU A 52 10.65 -10.86 8.57
C LEU A 52 11.81 -11.48 9.36
N ASN A 53 11.47 -12.29 10.35
CA ASN A 53 12.42 -13.14 11.07
C ASN A 53 11.93 -14.58 10.96
N THR A 54 12.82 -15.47 10.58
CA THR A 54 12.56 -16.91 10.56
C THR A 54 13.70 -17.62 11.28
N THR A 55 13.33 -18.42 12.27
CA THR A 55 14.27 -19.21 13.07
C THR A 55 13.90 -20.66 12.87
N SER A 56 14.88 -21.47 12.46
CA SER A 56 14.73 -22.91 12.31
C SER A 56 15.63 -23.64 13.29
N LEU A 57 15.07 -24.64 13.94
CA LEU A 57 15.75 -25.51 14.88
C LEU A 57 15.64 -26.96 14.42
N GLN A 58 16.77 -27.66 14.35
CA GLN A 58 16.78 -29.07 14.07
C GLN A 58 17.53 -29.82 15.20
N VAL A 59 16.86 -30.77 15.80
CA VAL A 59 17.39 -31.56 16.91
C VAL A 59 17.31 -33.05 16.58
N TRP A 60 18.44 -33.75 16.68
CA TRP A 60 18.49 -35.19 16.63
C TRP A 60 18.30 -35.74 18.06
N ILE A 61 17.10 -36.23 18.37
CA ILE A 61 16.80 -36.86 19.67
C ILE A 61 17.47 -38.21 19.76
N ARG A 62 17.48 -38.92 18.63
CA ARG A 62 18.19 -40.21 18.43
C ARG A 62 18.68 -40.28 16.97
N LYS A 63 19.47 -41.31 16.64
CA LYS A 63 19.98 -41.54 15.26
C LYS A 63 18.84 -41.68 14.22
N ASP A 64 17.71 -42.20 14.66
CA ASP A 64 16.51 -42.48 13.87
C ASP A 64 15.37 -41.48 14.08
N LEU A 65 15.51 -40.57 15.05
CA LEU A 65 14.44 -39.62 15.43
C LEU A 65 14.93 -38.18 15.40
N ARG A 66 14.30 -37.38 14.55
CA ARG A 66 14.62 -35.97 14.33
C ARG A 66 13.40 -35.05 14.58
N LEU A 67 13.63 -34.04 15.36
CA LEU A 67 12.66 -32.93 15.55
C LEU A 67 13.12 -31.71 14.75
N ASN A 68 12.23 -31.17 13.92
CA ASN A 68 12.40 -29.89 13.25
C ASN A 68 11.36 -28.91 13.79
N GLY A 69 11.79 -27.70 14.10
CA GLY A 69 10.95 -26.61 14.51
C GLY A 69 11.26 -25.38 13.68
N ASP A 70 10.25 -24.74 13.11
CA ASP A 70 10.36 -23.47 12.41
C ASP A 70 9.47 -22.45 13.11
N PHE A 71 10.01 -21.29 13.41
CA PHE A 71 9.26 -20.15 13.91
C PHE A 71 9.49 -18.95 13.00
N SER A 72 8.42 -18.32 12.57
CA SER A 72 8.47 -17.12 11.74
C SER A 72 7.63 -16.01 12.37
N PHE A 73 8.21 -14.83 12.36
CA PHE A 73 7.56 -13.59 12.76
C PHE A 73 7.65 -12.57 11.63
N THR A 74 6.50 -12.03 11.23
CA THR A 74 6.43 -10.96 10.22
C THR A 74 5.72 -9.76 10.81
N LYS A 75 6.30 -8.58 10.61
CA LYS A 75 5.67 -7.29 10.91
C LYS A 75 5.77 -6.38 9.70
N GLU A 76 4.62 -5.91 9.23
CA GLU A 76 4.52 -4.97 8.11
C GLU A 76 3.82 -3.70 8.57
N LEU A 77 4.37 -2.57 8.18
CA LEU A 77 3.80 -1.24 8.42
C LEU A 77 3.81 -0.51 7.08
N ASN A 78 2.63 -0.19 6.57
CA ASN A 78 2.48 0.50 5.31
C ASN A 78 1.74 1.82 5.56
N GLY A 79 2.28 2.89 5.00
CA GLY A 79 1.66 4.21 5.00
C GLY A 79 1.49 4.70 3.56
N SER A 80 0.36 5.29 3.25
CA SER A 80 0.08 5.90 1.96
C SER A 80 -0.55 7.27 2.13
N ASN A 81 -0.05 8.27 1.41
CA ASN A 81 -0.58 9.62 1.39
C ASN A 81 -0.78 10.03 -0.07
N VAL A 82 -2.03 10.24 -0.45
CA VAL A 82 -2.41 10.70 -1.78
C VAL A 82 -3.04 12.07 -1.65
N PHE A 83 -2.40 13.07 -2.22
CA PHE A 83 -2.91 14.44 -2.24
C PHE A 83 -3.23 14.88 -3.66
N VAL A 84 -4.48 15.32 -3.84
CA VAL A 84 -4.93 15.99 -5.04
C VAL A 84 -5.10 17.46 -4.71
N SER A 85 -4.28 18.26 -5.33
CA SER A 85 -4.15 19.69 -5.03
C SER A 85 -5.37 20.50 -5.54
N PRO A 86 -5.78 21.59 -4.90
CA PRO A 86 -6.91 22.42 -5.32
C PRO A 86 -6.84 22.92 -6.78
N PRO A 87 -5.67 23.30 -7.34
CA PRO A 87 -5.55 23.70 -8.74
C PRO A 87 -5.59 22.52 -9.72
N SER A 88 -5.56 21.26 -9.27
CA SER A 88 -5.64 20.11 -10.17
C SER A 88 -6.92 20.12 -10.99
N TYR A 89 -6.85 19.63 -12.22
CA TYR A 89 -7.98 19.62 -13.14
C TYR A 89 -9.24 18.94 -12.56
N SER A 90 -9.07 17.82 -11.91
CA SER A 90 -10.17 17.08 -11.28
C SER A 90 -10.91 17.91 -10.23
N GLU A 91 -10.17 18.76 -9.54
CA GLU A 91 -10.72 19.63 -8.50
C GLU A 91 -11.41 20.88 -9.05
N LEU A 92 -10.98 21.35 -10.22
CA LEU A 92 -11.56 22.54 -10.88
C LEU A 92 -13.01 22.31 -11.34
N THR A 93 -13.42 21.07 -11.52
CA THR A 93 -14.82 20.72 -11.83
C THR A 93 -15.77 20.94 -10.65
N LYS A 94 -15.24 20.96 -9.42
CA LYS A 94 -16.02 21.25 -8.21
C LYS A 94 -16.34 22.73 -8.13
N ARG A 95 -17.63 23.07 -7.98
CA ARG A 95 -18.10 24.47 -7.91
C ARG A 95 -17.68 25.15 -6.62
N ASP A 96 -17.72 24.42 -5.52
CA ASP A 96 -17.40 24.95 -4.20
C ASP A 96 -15.88 24.85 -3.96
N LEU A 97 -15.26 26.00 -3.75
CA LEU A 97 -13.84 26.11 -3.42
C LEU A 97 -13.48 25.40 -2.12
N ALA A 98 -14.40 25.38 -1.16
CA ALA A 98 -14.22 24.72 0.12
C ALA A 98 -14.21 23.18 0.01
N GLN A 99 -14.52 22.63 -1.16
CA GLN A 99 -14.45 21.19 -1.44
C GLN A 99 -13.27 20.82 -2.33
N ARG A 100 -12.47 21.78 -2.78
CA ARG A 100 -11.31 21.53 -3.63
C ARG A 100 -10.12 21.11 -2.81
N GLY A 101 -9.32 20.26 -3.41
CA GLY A 101 -8.17 19.63 -2.76
C GLY A 101 -8.61 18.47 -1.86
N GLU A 102 -7.95 17.37 -2.01
CA GLU A 102 -8.28 16.14 -1.32
C GLU A 102 -7.00 15.45 -0.83
N LEU A 103 -6.98 15.09 0.43
CA LEU A 103 -5.94 14.24 1.00
C LEU A 103 -6.56 12.95 1.48
N THR A 104 -6.03 11.84 0.98
CA THR A 104 -6.35 10.50 1.48
C THR A 104 -5.11 9.94 2.15
N GLU A 105 -5.22 9.59 3.42
CA GLU A 105 -4.18 8.93 4.18
C GLU A 105 -4.62 7.52 4.54
N GLY A 106 -3.70 6.57 4.37
CA GLY A 106 -3.93 5.17 4.70
C GLY A 106 -2.78 4.63 5.55
N HIS A 107 -3.13 3.88 6.58
CA HIS A 107 -2.18 3.17 7.44
C HIS A 107 -2.60 1.72 7.52
N SER A 108 -1.67 0.82 7.24
CA SER A 108 -1.88 -0.61 7.38
C SER A 108 -0.78 -1.22 8.23
N LYS A 109 -1.18 -2.05 9.17
CA LYS A 109 -0.29 -2.77 10.06
C LYS A 109 -0.68 -4.23 10.05
N LEU A 110 0.30 -5.09 9.79
CA LEU A 110 0.13 -6.54 9.86
C LEU A 110 1.19 -7.13 10.78
N THR A 111 0.75 -7.99 11.68
CA THR A 111 1.62 -8.81 12.51
C THR A 111 1.21 -10.26 12.34
N ARG A 112 2.15 -11.13 11.95
CA ARG A 112 1.93 -12.56 11.75
C ARG A 112 2.94 -13.36 12.53
N TYR A 113 2.48 -14.41 13.17
CA TYR A 113 3.29 -15.44 13.80
C TYR A 113 2.96 -16.78 13.15
N SER A 114 3.98 -17.57 12.88
CA SER A 114 3.83 -18.93 12.37
C SER A 114 4.82 -19.84 13.09
N GLY A 115 4.32 -20.93 13.62
CA GLY A 115 5.11 -21.97 14.27
C GLY A 115 4.82 -23.32 13.65
N LYS A 116 5.84 -24.07 13.28
CA LYS A 116 5.76 -25.41 12.72
C LYS A 116 6.67 -26.36 13.49
N LEU A 117 6.11 -27.49 13.94
CA LEU A 117 6.87 -28.56 14.55
C LEU A 117 6.66 -29.85 13.76
N MET A 118 7.74 -30.53 13.44
CA MET A 118 7.73 -31.80 12.72
C MET A 118 8.64 -32.80 13.38
N LEU A 119 8.10 -33.95 13.72
CA LEU A 119 8.84 -35.10 14.22
C LEU A 119 8.96 -36.16 13.10
N SER A 120 10.16 -36.54 12.77
CA SER A 120 10.46 -37.52 11.73
C SER A 120 11.20 -38.71 12.32
N TYR A 121 10.65 -39.90 12.14
CA TYR A 121 11.26 -41.15 12.50
C TYR A 121 11.64 -41.94 11.26
N ASN A 122 12.95 -42.31 11.12
CA ASN A 122 13.49 -43.00 9.96
C ASN A 122 14.20 -44.26 10.45
N ARG A 123 13.79 -45.42 9.98
CA ARG A 123 14.40 -46.67 10.36
C ARG A 123 14.42 -47.71 9.23
N ASN A 124 15.52 -48.40 9.13
CA ASN A 124 15.66 -49.59 8.29
C ASN A 124 15.32 -50.84 9.10
N PHE A 125 14.34 -51.60 8.61
CA PHE A 125 13.98 -52.91 9.16
C PHE A 125 14.49 -54.00 8.21
N PHE A 126 15.23 -54.93 8.77
CA PHE A 126 15.72 -56.15 8.08
C PHE A 126 16.51 -55.87 6.77
N GLU A 127 17.23 -54.74 6.72
CA GLU A 127 18.03 -54.30 5.54
C GLU A 127 17.25 -54.13 4.21
N LYS A 128 15.96 -54.45 4.18
CA LYS A 128 15.12 -54.42 2.98
C LYS A 128 13.98 -53.44 3.06
N LEU A 129 13.61 -52.97 4.24
CA LEU A 129 12.48 -52.06 4.41
C LEU A 129 12.91 -50.76 5.07
N TYR A 130 12.98 -49.70 4.26
CA TYR A 130 13.19 -48.35 4.76
C TYR A 130 11.82 -47.72 5.09
N THR A 131 11.64 -47.34 6.35
CA THR A 131 10.38 -46.73 6.82
C THR A 131 10.66 -45.34 7.31
N THR A 132 9.84 -44.37 6.83
CA THR A 132 9.81 -42.99 7.30
C THR A 132 8.41 -42.68 7.79
N VAL A 133 8.30 -42.25 9.04
CA VAL A 133 7.07 -41.73 9.62
C VAL A 133 7.30 -40.27 10.02
N THR A 134 6.45 -39.37 9.53
CA THR A 134 6.54 -37.95 9.86
C THR A 134 5.18 -37.48 10.39
N GLY A 135 5.19 -36.85 11.54
CA GLY A 135 4.02 -36.19 12.12
C GLY A 135 4.37 -34.76 12.50
N GLY A 136 3.42 -33.86 12.40
CA GLY A 136 3.69 -32.47 12.74
C GLY A 136 2.45 -31.65 12.97
N THR A 137 2.68 -30.43 13.46
CA THR A 137 1.64 -29.42 13.66
C THR A 137 2.13 -28.06 13.17
N THR A 138 1.20 -27.23 12.73
CA THR A 138 1.43 -25.85 12.37
C THR A 138 0.41 -24.98 13.10
N ILE A 139 0.89 -23.89 13.66
CA ILE A 139 0.08 -22.85 14.31
C ILE A 139 0.39 -21.55 13.62
N GLU A 140 -0.65 -20.84 13.18
CA GLU A 140 -0.54 -19.53 12.58
C GLU A 140 -1.49 -18.56 13.28
N SER A 141 -1.03 -17.34 13.46
CA SER A 141 -1.86 -16.25 13.96
C SER A 141 -1.50 -14.99 13.20
N TYR A 142 -2.48 -14.24 12.79
CA TYR A 142 -2.27 -12.91 12.21
C TYR A 142 -3.20 -11.89 12.82
N ASN A 143 -2.70 -10.68 12.97
CA ASN A 143 -3.45 -9.51 13.40
C ASN A 143 -3.18 -8.39 12.42
N GLY A 144 -4.24 -7.88 11.80
CA GLY A 144 -4.19 -6.81 10.82
C GLY A 144 -5.09 -5.65 11.23
N ASP A 145 -4.57 -4.46 11.03
CA ASP A 145 -5.25 -3.20 11.26
C ASP A 145 -5.05 -2.34 10.00
N ASN A 146 -6.13 -1.82 9.45
CA ASN A 146 -6.09 -0.99 8.26
C ASN A 146 -7.03 0.19 8.43
N THR A 147 -6.45 1.39 8.54
CA THR A 147 -7.17 2.64 8.72
C THR A 147 -6.95 3.52 7.51
N SER A 148 -8.03 4.09 6.98
CA SER A 148 -7.97 5.06 5.89
C SER A 148 -8.91 6.20 6.19
N TYR A 149 -8.46 7.42 6.00
CA TYR A 149 -9.29 8.60 6.15
C TYR A 149 -9.03 9.61 5.03
N ARG A 150 -10.06 10.37 4.73
CA ARG A 150 -10.09 11.34 3.66
C ARG A 150 -10.48 12.69 4.23
N SER A 151 -9.79 13.74 3.80
CA SER A 151 -10.09 15.13 4.13
C SER A 151 -10.12 15.98 2.86
N ILE A 152 -10.95 17.00 2.85
CA ILE A 152 -11.17 17.85 1.69
C ILE A 152 -11.17 19.33 2.04
N GLY A 153 -11.07 20.18 1.01
CA GLY A 153 -11.12 21.62 1.20
C GLY A 153 -9.79 22.21 1.61
N TYR A 154 -8.77 21.97 0.82
CA TYR A 154 -7.46 22.57 1.01
C TYR A 154 -7.36 23.89 0.26
N TYR A 155 -6.77 24.90 0.89
CA TYR A 155 -6.63 26.23 0.28
C TYR A 155 -5.42 26.33 -0.66
N SER A 156 -4.34 25.64 -0.35
CA SER A 156 -3.07 25.72 -1.08
C SER A 156 -2.42 24.32 -1.23
N PRO A 157 -1.67 24.10 -2.33
CA PRO A 157 -0.85 22.91 -2.49
C PRO A 157 0.16 22.68 -1.37
N ASP A 158 0.66 23.77 -0.78
CA ASP A 158 1.70 23.71 0.28
C ASP A 158 1.13 23.30 1.63
N LEU A 159 -0.18 23.36 1.81
CA LEU A 159 -0.89 23.07 3.05
C LEU A 159 -1.54 21.67 3.01
N SER A 160 -0.78 20.66 2.63
CA SER A 160 -1.24 19.29 2.43
C SER A 160 -1.27 18.44 3.72
N HIS A 161 -1.59 19.04 4.86
CA HIS A 161 -1.71 18.35 6.15
C HIS A 161 -3.18 18.36 6.61
N PRO A 162 -3.72 17.27 7.21
CA PRO A 162 -5.13 17.20 7.63
C PRO A 162 -5.63 18.36 8.48
N ALA A 163 -4.74 18.98 9.28
CA ALA A 163 -5.06 20.16 10.09
C ALA A 163 -5.52 21.39 9.28
N PHE A 164 -5.21 21.44 7.97
CA PHE A 164 -5.59 22.52 7.07
C PHE A 164 -6.80 22.21 6.20
N ALA A 165 -7.40 21.03 6.38
CA ALA A 165 -8.63 20.67 5.68
C ALA A 165 -9.80 21.50 6.21
N ALA A 166 -10.64 22.00 5.30
CA ALA A 166 -11.85 22.74 5.68
C ALA A 166 -12.90 21.81 6.27
N GLN A 167 -12.97 20.56 5.79
CA GLN A 167 -14.00 19.61 6.21
C GLN A 167 -13.63 18.16 5.89
N TYR A 168 -14.38 17.24 6.50
CA TYR A 168 -14.40 15.84 6.13
C TYR A 168 -15.64 15.55 5.27
N PRO A 169 -15.60 14.61 4.31
CA PRO A 169 -16.75 14.23 3.52
C PRO A 169 -17.91 13.78 4.41
N THR A 170 -19.10 14.35 4.18
CA THR A 170 -20.30 14.04 4.99
C THR A 170 -20.93 12.69 4.64
N ASP A 171 -20.70 12.20 3.43
CA ASP A 171 -21.18 10.92 2.91
C ASP A 171 -20.39 9.72 3.44
N LYS A 172 -19.15 9.94 3.85
CA LYS A 172 -18.29 8.97 4.51
C LYS A 172 -17.51 9.68 5.62
N PRO A 173 -18.03 9.71 6.84
CA PRO A 173 -17.33 10.35 7.93
C PRO A 173 -15.97 9.69 8.15
N GLY A 174 -14.97 10.44 7.85
CA GLY A 174 -13.64 10.42 8.36
C GLY A 174 -12.75 9.21 8.11
N GLY A 175 -13.23 8.00 8.08
CA GLY A 175 -12.32 6.88 7.99
C GLY A 175 -12.98 5.52 7.91
N GLN A 176 -12.20 4.57 7.50
CA GLN A 176 -12.53 3.16 7.56
C GLN A 176 -11.45 2.47 8.39
N ASP A 177 -11.89 1.76 9.42
CA ASP A 177 -11.03 0.93 10.25
C ASP A 177 -11.45 -0.53 10.12
N ASN A 178 -10.50 -1.40 9.77
CA ASN A 178 -10.73 -2.83 9.63
C ASN A 178 -9.70 -3.56 10.49
N ILE A 179 -10.16 -4.28 11.50
CA ILE A 179 -9.34 -5.07 12.39
C ILE A 179 -9.60 -6.54 12.10
N TYR A 180 -8.55 -7.27 11.78
CA TYR A 180 -8.60 -8.71 11.50
C TYR A 180 -7.82 -9.47 12.56
N HIS A 181 -8.50 -10.42 13.21
CA HIS A 181 -7.90 -11.37 14.14
C HIS A 181 -8.17 -12.79 13.65
N ASN A 182 -7.15 -13.64 13.72
CA ASN A 182 -7.28 -15.08 13.50
C ASN A 182 -6.42 -15.83 14.50
#